data_1bb88409521ed79903c79a99e6777427
#
_entry.id   1bb88409521ed79903c79a99e6777427
#
_cell.length_a   1.000
_cell.length_b   1.000
_cell.length_c   1.000
_cell.angle_alpha   90.00
_cell.angle_beta   90.00
_cell.angle_gamma   90.00
#
_symmetry.space_group_name_H-M   'P 1'
#
loop_
_entity.id
_entity.type
_entity.pdbx_description
1 polymer ?
#
loop_
_entity_poly.entity_id
_entity_poly.type
_entity_poly.pdbx_seq_one_letter_code
_entity_poly.pdbx_strand_id
1 'polypeptide(L)'
;MTIQQNRIIIVKKHKTSMRLTTSEWYILDRICIRENLKRDQLLNLIDNIRAQNFGLTPAVRLFSLLYLHNLARHDQNYAYAPDNTTLHETLKEMTE
;
A
#
# COMPACT_ATOMS: atom_id res chain seq x y z
N MET A 1 9.82 14.68 -12.47
CA MET A 1 10.05 13.37 -13.09
C MET A 1 10.43 12.36 -12.03
N THR A 2 9.83 11.18 -12.07
CA THR A 2 10.14 10.16 -11.09
C THR A 2 11.20 9.20 -11.63
N ILE A 3 12.04 8.71 -10.73
CA ILE A 3 13.13 7.80 -11.07
C ILE A 3 12.86 6.46 -10.41
N GLN A 4 13.13 5.36 -11.13
CA GLN A 4 13.04 4.03 -10.56
C GLN A 4 14.08 3.88 -9.45
N GLN A 5 13.67 3.33 -8.33
CA GLN A 5 14.55 3.17 -7.17
C GLN A 5 14.32 1.83 -6.52
N ASN A 6 15.40 1.04 -6.40
CA ASN A 6 15.36 -0.21 -5.66
C ASN A 6 15.55 0.07 -4.18
N ARG A 7 14.74 -0.57 -3.35
CA ARG A 7 14.95 -0.56 -1.91
C ARG A 7 14.84 -1.98 -1.37
N ILE A 8 15.63 -2.25 -0.33
CA ILE A 8 15.53 -3.50 0.40
C ILE A 8 14.27 -3.43 1.25
N ILE A 9 13.47 -4.49 1.16
CA ILE A 9 12.25 -4.61 1.97
C ILE A 9 12.29 -5.94 2.71
N ILE A 10 11.48 -6.03 3.77
CA ILE A 10 11.33 -7.24 4.54
C ILE A 10 9.87 -7.68 4.43
N VAL A 11 9.66 -8.86 3.87
CA VAL A 11 8.33 -9.44 3.71
C VAL A 11 8.37 -10.86 4.25
N LYS A 12 7.49 -11.16 5.21
CA LYS A 12 7.44 -12.47 5.86
C LYS A 12 8.81 -12.89 6.38
N LYS A 13 9.52 -11.92 6.99
CA LYS A 13 10.84 -12.12 7.60
C LYS A 13 11.96 -12.39 6.58
N HIS A 14 11.69 -12.23 5.30
CA HIS A 14 12.70 -12.40 4.26
C HIS A 14 13.06 -11.05 3.66
N LYS A 15 14.37 -10.83 3.49
CA LYS A 15 14.85 -9.65 2.79
C LYS A 15 14.75 -9.89 1.29
N THR A 16 14.24 -8.90 0.59
CA THR A 16 14.20 -8.89 -0.87
C THR A 16 14.27 -7.44 -1.31
N SER A 17 14.38 -7.21 -2.60
CA SER A 17 14.37 -5.86 -3.12
C SER A 17 13.10 -5.62 -3.92
N MET A 18 12.66 -4.39 -3.92
CA MET A 18 11.50 -3.98 -4.70
C MET A 18 11.82 -2.68 -5.41
N ARG A 19 11.41 -2.57 -6.65
CA ARG A 19 11.64 -1.37 -7.46
C ARG A 19 10.34 -0.64 -7.68
N LEU A 20 10.28 0.58 -7.16
CA LEU A 20 9.18 1.51 -7.39
C LEU A 20 9.78 2.84 -7.82
N THR A 21 8.96 3.69 -8.42
CA THR A 21 9.40 5.05 -8.68
C THR A 21 9.52 5.81 -7.35
N THR A 22 10.28 6.89 -7.36
CA THR A 22 10.42 7.72 -6.15
C THR A 22 9.06 8.23 -5.67
N SER A 23 8.17 8.56 -6.60
CA SER A 23 6.81 9.00 -6.24
C SER A 23 6.00 7.87 -5.60
N GLU A 24 6.16 6.65 -6.10
CA GLU A 24 5.46 5.50 -5.53
C GLU A 24 5.95 5.20 -4.12
N TRP A 25 7.27 5.26 -3.89
CA TRP A 25 7.82 5.11 -2.54
C TRP A 25 7.28 6.19 -1.60
N TYR A 26 7.23 7.42 -2.08
CA TYR A 26 6.73 8.54 -1.27
C TYR A 26 5.28 8.31 -0.88
N ILE A 27 4.44 7.90 -1.83
CA ILE A 27 3.03 7.64 -1.58
C ILE A 27 2.86 6.50 -0.58
N LEU A 28 3.62 5.42 -0.76
CA LEU A 28 3.56 4.28 0.15
C LEU A 28 3.93 4.70 1.57
N ASP A 29 4.99 5.50 1.71
CA ASP A 29 5.41 5.98 3.02
C ASP A 29 4.35 6.89 3.66
N ARG A 30 3.68 7.73 2.85
CA ARG A 30 2.60 8.58 3.36
C ARG A 30 1.41 7.75 3.83
N ILE A 31 1.08 6.68 3.13
CA ILE A 31 0.01 5.78 3.56
C ILE A 31 0.39 5.15 4.91
N CYS A 32 1.64 4.71 5.04
CA CYS A 32 2.11 4.13 6.29
C CYS A 32 1.97 5.11 7.46
N ILE A 33 2.36 6.37 7.24
CA ILE A 33 2.25 7.40 8.27
C ILE A 33 0.79 7.59 8.67
N ARG A 34 -0.09 7.70 7.69
CA ARG A 34 -1.51 7.92 7.94
C ARG A 34 -2.12 6.76 8.74
N GLU A 35 -1.75 5.54 8.40
CA GLU A 35 -2.30 4.34 9.04
C GLU A 35 -1.54 3.93 10.30
N ASN A 36 -0.48 4.65 10.63
CA ASN A 36 0.38 4.33 11.76
C ASN A 36 0.95 2.92 11.67
N LEU A 37 1.44 2.57 10.49
CA LEU A 37 2.04 1.27 10.22
C LEU A 37 3.50 1.46 9.80
N LYS A 38 4.31 0.46 10.12
CA LYS A 38 5.64 0.37 9.53
C LYS A 38 5.50 -0.17 8.10
N ARG A 39 6.48 0.15 7.26
CA ARG A 39 6.45 -0.30 5.86
C ARG A 39 6.33 -1.81 5.75
N ASP A 40 7.12 -2.56 6.53
CA ASP A 40 7.08 -4.01 6.45
C ASP A 40 5.74 -4.57 6.92
N GLN A 41 5.08 -3.93 7.87
CA GLN A 41 3.74 -4.34 8.28
C GLN A 41 2.74 -4.19 7.13
N LEU A 42 2.77 -3.06 6.44
CA LEU A 42 1.86 -2.85 5.32
C LEU A 42 2.16 -3.81 4.18
N LEU A 43 3.44 -4.02 3.87
CA LEU A 43 3.82 -4.94 2.80
C LEU A 43 3.39 -6.37 3.11
N ASN A 44 3.47 -6.79 4.38
CA ASN A 44 2.98 -8.11 4.78
C ASN A 44 1.47 -8.24 4.58
N LEU A 45 0.72 -7.19 4.91
CA LEU A 45 -0.73 -7.21 4.70
C LEU A 45 -1.06 -7.37 3.22
N ILE A 46 -0.37 -6.64 2.35
CA ILE A 46 -0.60 -6.71 0.91
C ILE A 46 -0.19 -8.09 0.38
N ASP A 47 0.96 -8.59 0.83
CA ASP A 47 1.44 -9.89 0.38
C ASP A 47 0.49 -11.02 0.76
N ASN A 48 -0.14 -10.92 1.93
CA ASN A 48 -1.07 -11.94 2.40
C ASN A 48 -2.33 -12.03 1.55
N ILE A 49 -2.77 -10.92 0.96
CA ILE A 49 -4.04 -10.90 0.22
C ILE A 49 -3.87 -10.98 -1.29
N ARG A 50 -2.67 -10.76 -1.82
CA ARG A 50 -2.47 -10.78 -3.26
C ARG A 50 -2.68 -12.19 -3.82
N ALA A 51 -3.16 -12.27 -5.05
CA ALA A 51 -3.29 -13.55 -5.74
C ALA A 51 -1.91 -14.17 -5.96
N GLN A 52 -1.85 -15.50 -5.94
CA GLN A 52 -0.58 -16.23 -6.02
C GLN A 52 0.27 -15.87 -7.23
N ASN A 53 -0.39 -15.64 -8.36
CA ASN A 53 0.31 -15.31 -9.61
C ASN A 53 0.44 -13.81 -9.85
N PHE A 54 0.07 -12.99 -8.87
CA PHE A 54 0.16 -11.54 -8.96
C PHE A 54 1.33 -11.08 -8.11
N GLY A 55 2.35 -10.51 -8.75
CA GLY A 55 3.56 -10.10 -8.06
C GLY A 55 3.33 -9.07 -6.98
N LEU A 56 4.25 -9.01 -6.02
CA LEU A 56 4.12 -8.05 -4.92
C LEU A 56 4.20 -6.61 -5.43
N THR A 57 5.14 -6.31 -6.32
CA THR A 57 5.29 -4.94 -6.83
C THR A 57 4.01 -4.42 -7.50
N PRO A 58 3.39 -5.14 -8.46
CA PRO A 58 2.13 -4.68 -9.01
C PRO A 58 1.01 -4.67 -7.97
N ALA A 59 1.04 -5.55 -6.98
CA ALA A 59 0.05 -5.52 -5.91
C ALA A 59 0.17 -4.27 -5.06
N VAL A 60 1.39 -3.83 -4.77
CA VAL A 60 1.63 -2.59 -4.02
C VAL A 60 1.14 -1.38 -4.82
N ARG A 61 1.38 -1.37 -6.11
CA ARG A 61 0.90 -0.28 -6.98
C ARG A 61 -0.63 -0.23 -7.01
N LEU A 62 -1.25 -1.38 -7.17
CA LEU A 62 -2.72 -1.45 -7.17
C LEU A 62 -3.28 -1.02 -5.82
N PHE A 63 -2.69 -1.50 -4.73
CA PHE A 63 -3.10 -1.10 -3.38
C PHE A 63 -3.05 0.43 -3.22
N SER A 64 -1.94 1.04 -3.61
CA SER A 64 -1.77 2.48 -3.45
C SER A 64 -2.81 3.26 -4.25
N LEU A 65 -3.08 2.81 -5.47
CA LEU A 65 -4.08 3.45 -6.33
C LEU A 65 -5.48 3.36 -5.71
N LEU A 66 -5.87 2.17 -5.26
CA LEU A 66 -7.17 1.96 -4.65
C LEU A 66 -7.30 2.72 -3.32
N TYR A 67 -6.21 2.73 -2.54
CA TYR A 67 -6.20 3.45 -1.27
C TYR A 67 -6.46 4.94 -1.50
N LEU A 68 -5.75 5.54 -2.44
CA LEU A 68 -5.92 6.97 -2.73
C LEU A 68 -7.32 7.26 -3.26
N HIS A 69 -7.87 6.38 -4.10
CA HIS A 69 -9.22 6.51 -4.59
C HIS A 69 -10.23 6.49 -3.44
N ASN A 70 -10.09 5.53 -2.55
CA ASN A 70 -11.00 5.37 -1.42
C ASN A 70 -10.86 6.54 -0.45
N LEU A 71 -9.63 7.00 -0.24
CA LEU A 71 -9.39 8.14 0.63
C LEU A 71 -10.06 9.40 0.10
N ALA A 72 -9.94 9.66 -1.20
CA ALA A 72 -10.57 10.83 -1.82
C ALA A 72 -12.09 10.75 -1.73
N ARG A 73 -12.65 9.55 -1.88
CA ARG A 73 -14.09 9.35 -1.78
C ARG A 73 -14.61 9.64 -0.37
N HIS A 74 -13.86 9.20 0.65
CA HIS A 74 -14.24 9.43 2.04
C HIS A 74 -14.08 10.89 2.44
N ASP A 75 -13.07 11.56 1.92
CA ASP A 75 -12.84 12.97 2.20
C ASP A 75 -14.04 13.84 1.84
N GLN A 76 -14.70 13.50 0.76
CA GLN A 76 -15.87 14.25 0.28
C GLN A 76 -17.01 14.22 1.29
N ASN A 77 -17.01 13.26 2.18
CA ASN A 77 -18.05 13.09 3.18
C ASN A 77 -17.64 13.63 4.55
N TYR A 78 -16.51 14.31 4.61
CA TYR A 78 -15.94 14.85 5.86
C TYR A 78 -15.70 13.76 6.90
N ALA A 79 -15.79 12.53 6.49
CA ALA A 79 -15.57 11.44 7.41
C ALA A 79 -14.08 11.23 7.55
N TYR A 80 -13.47 11.97 8.44
CA TYR A 80 -12.14 11.62 8.87
C TYR A 80 -12.29 10.31 9.65
N ALA A 81 -11.79 9.24 9.05
CA ALA A 81 -11.94 7.92 9.64
C ALA A 81 -10.59 7.50 10.21
N PRO A 82 -10.32 7.79 11.47
CA PRO A 82 -9.04 7.40 12.08
C PRO A 82 -8.99 5.92 12.45
N ASP A 83 -10.00 5.16 12.09
CA ASP A 83 -10.18 3.76 12.49
C ASP A 83 -9.73 2.78 11.42
N ASN A 84 -8.87 3.21 10.51
CA ASN A 84 -8.33 2.36 9.44
C ASN A 84 -9.39 1.88 8.44
N THR A 85 -10.51 2.58 8.34
CA THR A 85 -11.59 2.18 7.43
C THR A 85 -11.10 2.11 5.99
N THR A 86 -10.33 3.12 5.55
CA THR A 86 -9.82 3.15 4.19
C THR A 86 -8.89 1.97 3.91
N LEU A 87 -8.03 1.64 4.88
CA LEU A 87 -7.12 0.51 4.75
C LEU A 87 -7.90 -0.79 4.59
N HIS A 88 -8.85 -1.06 5.48
CA HIS A 88 -9.61 -2.31 5.44
C HIS A 88 -10.45 -2.43 4.17
N GLU A 89 -11.06 -1.34 3.75
CA GLU A 89 -11.84 -1.33 2.51
C GLU A 89 -10.96 -1.66 1.31
N THR A 90 -9.77 -1.05 1.24
CA THR A 90 -8.85 -1.28 0.14
C THR A 90 -8.37 -2.72 0.10
N LEU A 91 -7.98 -3.27 1.24
CA LEU A 91 -7.53 -4.65 1.31
C LEU A 91 -8.63 -5.62 0.90
N LYS A 92 -9.87 -5.35 1.32
CA LYS A 92 -11.01 -6.18 0.94
C LYS A 92 -11.24 -6.16 -0.58
N GLU A 93 -11.15 -4.98 -1.20
CA GLU A 93 -11.34 -4.87 -2.65
C GLU A 93 -10.29 -5.66 -3.41
N MET A 94 -9.08 -5.77 -2.88
CA MET A 94 -8.01 -6.51 -3.53
C MET A 94 -8.22 -8.02 -3.46
N THR A 95 -9.07 -8.50 -2.57
CA THR A 95 -9.37 -9.93 -2.44
C THR A 95 -10.62 -10.36 -3.21
N GLU A 96 -11.32 -9.43 -3.80
CA GLU A 96 -12.54 -9.71 -4.59
C GLU A 96 -12.19 -10.06 -6.07
#